data_6e0af43da9c3865652e3079f334d158b
#
_entry.id   6e0af43da9c3865652e3079f334d158b
#
_cell.length_a   1.000
_cell.length_b   1.000
_cell.length_c   1.000
_cell.angle_alpha   90.00
_cell.angle_beta   90.00
_cell.angle_gamma   90.00
#
_symmetry.space_group_name_H-M   'P 1'
#
loop_
_entity.id
_entity.type
_entity.pdbx_description
1 polymer ?
#
loop_
_entity_poly.entity_id
_entity_poly.type
_entity_poly.pdbx_seq_one_letter_code
_entity_poly.pdbx_strand_id
1 'polypeptide(L)'
;MMLDERMEDYFEITVKSILKSLSEANNTNNTEIYYYGSKVKYGFNLNKGATDKELRNFETKIGYKIPSDYKEFLQYTNGLEFQNDDAKILDIKEILECYEIFDYPKHMIIIATSLSSQLHIAINLLSSENDNNIYVVDPIADDYFISIKSDFTEFLNRFLSCYGSDYWNWGLDTSDKVLKIEE
;
A
#
# COMPACT_ATOMS: atom_id res chain seq x y z
N MET A 1 33.67 -23.51 -14.72
CA MET A 1 32.57 -23.39 -13.75
C MET A 1 31.60 -22.40 -14.40
N MET A 2 30.64 -22.93 -15.15
CA MET A 2 29.60 -22.12 -15.81
C MET A 2 28.64 -21.61 -14.73
N LEU A 3 28.68 -20.33 -14.45
CA LEU A 3 27.62 -19.67 -13.70
C LEU A 3 26.37 -19.72 -14.57
N ASP A 4 25.31 -20.24 -14.00
CA ASP A 4 24.04 -20.52 -14.65
C ASP A 4 23.41 -19.18 -15.12
N GLU A 5 23.34 -18.97 -16.44
CA GLU A 5 22.71 -17.81 -17.09
C GLU A 5 21.20 -17.63 -16.74
N ARG A 6 20.64 -18.51 -15.88
CA ARG A 6 19.26 -18.48 -15.43
C ARG A 6 19.01 -17.56 -14.21
N MET A 7 20.01 -16.86 -13.70
CA MET A 7 19.84 -15.92 -12.58
C MET A 7 19.71 -14.44 -13.00
N GLU A 8 19.67 -14.13 -14.30
CA GLU A 8 19.52 -12.75 -14.78
C GLU A 8 18.08 -12.34 -15.09
N ASP A 9 17.09 -13.24 -15.07
CA ASP A 9 15.69 -12.86 -15.02
C ASP A 9 15.28 -12.53 -13.56
N TYR A 10 15.93 -11.55 -12.97
CA TYR A 10 15.33 -10.84 -11.84
C TYR A 10 14.07 -10.18 -12.37
N PHE A 11 12.92 -10.78 -12.08
CA PHE A 11 11.62 -10.21 -12.40
C PHE A 11 11.59 -8.80 -11.83
N GLU A 12 11.57 -7.81 -12.70
CA GLU A 12 11.33 -6.45 -12.29
C GLU A 12 9.97 -6.42 -11.59
N ILE A 13 9.98 -6.07 -10.30
CA ILE A 13 8.75 -6.00 -9.51
C ILE A 13 7.99 -4.78 -10.01
N THR A 14 6.88 -5.02 -10.68
CA THR A 14 5.96 -3.99 -11.16
C THR A 14 4.59 -4.18 -10.54
N VAL A 15 3.78 -3.13 -10.48
CA VAL A 15 2.38 -3.22 -10.04
C VAL A 15 1.65 -4.31 -10.81
N LYS A 16 1.84 -4.38 -12.12
CA LYS A 16 1.22 -5.40 -12.97
C LYS A 16 1.63 -6.82 -12.61
N SER A 17 2.92 -7.06 -12.34
CA SER A 17 3.41 -8.40 -11.95
C SER A 17 2.84 -8.83 -10.60
N ILE A 18 2.77 -7.91 -9.63
CA ILE A 18 2.18 -8.12 -8.31
C ILE A 18 0.69 -8.49 -8.44
N LEU A 19 -0.08 -7.69 -9.15
CA LEU A 19 -1.53 -7.89 -9.29
C LEU A 19 -1.88 -9.13 -10.09
N LYS A 20 -1.06 -9.50 -11.08
CA LYS A 20 -1.21 -10.77 -11.79
C LYS A 20 -1.02 -11.95 -10.85
N SER A 21 0.04 -11.97 -10.06
CA SER A 21 0.31 -13.03 -9.08
C SER A 21 -0.81 -13.11 -8.03
N LEU A 22 -1.33 -11.97 -7.58
CA LEU A 22 -2.45 -11.90 -6.65
C LEU A 22 -3.73 -12.50 -7.23
N SER A 23 -4.04 -12.19 -8.48
CA SER A 23 -5.21 -12.75 -9.18
C SER A 23 -5.10 -14.26 -9.36
N GLU A 24 -3.90 -14.77 -9.68
CA GLU A 24 -3.64 -16.20 -9.78
C GLU A 24 -3.82 -16.90 -8.42
N ALA A 25 -3.30 -16.32 -7.33
CA ALA A 25 -3.46 -16.83 -5.97
C ALA A 25 -4.94 -16.87 -5.54
N ASN A 26 -5.70 -15.81 -5.82
CA ASN A 26 -7.13 -15.75 -5.54
C ASN A 26 -7.94 -16.83 -6.28
N ASN A 27 -7.61 -17.06 -7.55
CA ASN A 27 -8.32 -18.04 -8.37
C ASN A 27 -8.10 -19.49 -7.92
N THR A 28 -7.01 -19.78 -7.22
CA THR A 28 -6.70 -21.11 -6.71
C THR A 28 -7.33 -21.42 -5.34
N ASN A 29 -7.88 -20.42 -4.64
CA ASN A 29 -8.42 -20.54 -3.27
C ASN A 29 -7.49 -21.25 -2.26
N ASN A 30 -6.18 -21.26 -2.52
CA ASN A 30 -5.21 -22.09 -1.82
C ASN A 30 -4.18 -21.29 -1.02
N THR A 31 -4.37 -19.99 -0.84
CA THR A 31 -3.44 -19.22 -0.01
C THR A 31 -3.77 -19.50 1.46
N GLU A 32 -2.98 -20.36 2.08
CA GLU A 32 -3.00 -20.57 3.52
C GLU A 32 -1.82 -19.86 4.16
N ILE A 33 -2.08 -19.10 5.19
CA ILE A 33 -1.05 -18.45 6.01
C ILE A 33 -1.08 -18.95 7.44
N TYR A 34 0.05 -18.79 8.11
CA TYR A 34 0.14 -19.00 9.55
C TYR A 34 -0.15 -17.66 10.24
N TYR A 35 -1.26 -17.61 10.97
CA TYR A 35 -1.67 -16.42 11.69
C TYR A 35 -2.03 -16.80 13.14
N TYR A 36 -1.34 -16.20 14.11
CA TYR A 36 -1.50 -16.52 15.55
C TYR A 36 -1.50 -18.02 15.89
N GLY A 37 -0.59 -18.77 15.26
CA GLY A 37 -0.45 -20.22 15.51
C GLY A 37 -1.49 -21.10 14.82
N SER A 38 -2.37 -20.54 14.02
CA SER A 38 -3.38 -21.25 13.26
C SER A 38 -3.17 -21.10 11.75
N LYS A 39 -3.55 -22.13 10.98
CA LYS A 39 -3.65 -22.00 9.52
C LYS A 39 -4.97 -21.35 9.17
N VAL A 40 -4.88 -20.23 8.47
CA VAL A 40 -6.04 -19.48 8.00
C VAL A 40 -6.01 -19.41 6.47
N LYS A 41 -7.15 -19.62 5.84
CA LYS A 41 -7.28 -19.32 4.41
C LYS A 41 -7.37 -17.82 4.23
N TYR A 42 -6.54 -17.32 3.34
CA TYR A 42 -6.43 -15.90 3.07
C TYR A 42 -6.78 -15.59 1.63
N GLY A 43 -7.46 -14.48 1.42
CA GLY A 43 -7.83 -14.02 0.10
C GLY A 43 -7.95 -12.50 0.07
N PHE A 44 -8.17 -11.99 -1.12
CA PHE A 44 -8.31 -10.58 -1.37
C PHE A 44 -9.58 -10.33 -2.19
N ASN A 45 -10.33 -9.30 -1.84
CA ASN A 45 -11.44 -8.81 -2.63
C ASN A 45 -10.93 -7.65 -3.51
N LEU A 46 -10.91 -7.88 -4.81
CA LEU A 46 -10.53 -6.88 -5.79
C LEU A 46 -11.76 -6.19 -6.34
N ASN A 47 -11.79 -4.87 -6.29
CA ASN A 47 -12.83 -4.09 -6.92
C ASN A 47 -12.64 -4.04 -8.44
N LYS A 48 -13.69 -3.65 -9.17
CA LYS A 48 -13.54 -3.34 -10.59
C LYS A 48 -12.59 -2.15 -10.77
N GLY A 49 -11.65 -2.25 -11.70
CA GLY A 49 -10.72 -1.16 -12.01
C GLY A 49 -11.41 0.14 -12.42
N ALA A 50 -10.80 1.25 -12.05
CA ALA A 50 -11.26 2.58 -12.40
C ALA A 50 -11.04 2.88 -13.87
N THR A 51 -12.02 3.54 -14.49
CA THR A 51 -11.91 4.01 -15.87
C THR A 51 -11.04 5.27 -15.96
N ASP A 52 -10.49 5.56 -17.13
CA ASP A 52 -9.74 6.79 -17.39
C ASP A 52 -10.53 8.06 -17.07
N LYS A 53 -11.86 8.00 -17.22
CA LYS A 53 -12.74 9.13 -16.87
C LYS A 53 -12.80 9.33 -15.36
N GLU A 54 -12.91 8.26 -14.58
CA GLU A 54 -12.93 8.32 -13.13
C GLU A 54 -11.58 8.82 -12.59
N LEU A 55 -10.48 8.33 -13.14
CA LEU A 55 -9.12 8.79 -12.77
C LEU A 55 -8.91 10.28 -13.08
N ARG A 56 -9.32 10.75 -14.26
CA ARG A 56 -9.24 12.19 -14.57
C ARG A 56 -10.10 13.04 -13.64
N ASN A 57 -11.31 12.57 -13.30
CA ASN A 57 -12.17 13.26 -12.36
C ASN A 57 -11.57 13.30 -10.95
N PHE A 58 -10.95 12.20 -10.54
CA PHE A 58 -10.23 12.09 -9.27
C PHE A 58 -9.08 13.10 -9.20
N GLU A 59 -8.16 13.07 -10.18
CA GLU A 59 -7.05 14.04 -10.27
C GLU A 59 -7.54 15.51 -10.29
N THR A 60 -8.67 15.77 -10.96
CA THR A 60 -9.26 17.11 -10.98
C THR A 60 -9.77 17.55 -9.60
N LYS A 61 -10.39 16.63 -8.85
CA LYS A 61 -10.92 16.93 -7.51
C LYS A 61 -9.83 17.19 -6.48
N ILE A 62 -8.77 16.38 -6.49
CA ILE A 62 -7.64 16.57 -5.56
C ILE A 62 -6.70 17.69 -6.00
N GLY A 63 -6.72 18.10 -7.27
CA GLY A 63 -5.86 19.16 -7.83
C GLY A 63 -4.44 18.73 -8.15
N TYR A 64 -4.13 17.45 -8.10
CA TYR A 64 -2.80 16.87 -8.33
C TYR A 64 -2.85 15.71 -9.32
N LYS A 65 -1.71 15.41 -9.94
CA LYS A 65 -1.49 14.16 -10.67
C LYS A 65 -1.09 13.05 -9.70
N ILE A 66 -1.62 11.87 -9.92
CA ILE A 66 -1.20 10.67 -9.16
C ILE A 66 0.00 10.00 -9.84
N PRO A 67 0.90 9.35 -9.08
CA PRO A 67 2.01 8.58 -9.62
C PRO A 67 1.54 7.51 -10.60
N SER A 68 2.39 7.20 -11.59
CA SER A 68 2.04 6.27 -12.69
C SER A 68 1.77 4.85 -12.20
N ASP A 69 2.55 4.36 -11.25
CA ASP A 69 2.40 3.05 -10.63
C ASP A 69 1.09 2.95 -9.81
N TYR A 70 0.74 3.98 -9.05
CA TYR A 70 -0.53 4.04 -8.34
C TYR A 70 -1.71 4.14 -9.30
N LYS A 71 -1.56 4.86 -10.41
CA LYS A 71 -2.57 4.91 -11.46
C LYS A 71 -2.80 3.55 -12.12
N GLU A 72 -1.73 2.81 -12.40
CA GLU A 72 -1.80 1.45 -12.92
C GLU A 72 -2.57 0.51 -11.97
N PHE A 73 -2.31 0.62 -10.65
CA PHE A 73 -3.06 -0.10 -9.64
C PHE A 73 -4.56 0.21 -9.72
N LEU A 74 -4.94 1.49 -9.69
CA LEU A 74 -6.35 1.91 -9.73
C LEU A 74 -7.05 1.49 -11.04
N GLN A 75 -6.34 1.44 -12.16
CA GLN A 75 -6.88 0.93 -13.42
C GLN A 75 -7.14 -0.57 -13.38
N TYR A 76 -6.33 -1.33 -12.68
CA TYR A 76 -6.51 -2.77 -12.51
C TYR A 76 -7.58 -3.08 -11.46
N THR A 77 -7.49 -2.46 -10.30
CA THR A 77 -8.44 -2.58 -9.20
C THR A 77 -8.62 -1.26 -8.48
N ASN A 78 -9.85 -0.76 -8.41
CA ASN A 78 -10.17 0.44 -7.67
C ASN A 78 -10.37 0.10 -6.17
N GLY A 79 -9.25 -0.14 -5.49
CA GLY A 79 -9.22 -0.58 -4.11
C GLY A 79 -9.11 -2.10 -3.96
N LEU A 80 -8.71 -2.54 -2.78
CA LEU A 80 -8.50 -3.92 -2.41
C LEU A 80 -8.77 -4.11 -0.92
N GLU A 81 -9.53 -5.13 -0.58
CA GLU A 81 -9.81 -5.51 0.81
C GLU A 81 -9.15 -6.86 1.12
N PHE A 82 -8.56 -6.98 2.30
CA PHE A 82 -8.09 -8.26 2.81
C PHE A 82 -9.28 -9.03 3.40
N GLN A 83 -9.44 -10.29 3.01
CA GLN A 83 -10.49 -11.13 3.59
C GLN A 83 -10.19 -11.38 5.07
N ASN A 84 -11.19 -11.16 5.92
CA ASN A 84 -11.17 -11.33 7.37
C ASN A 84 -10.31 -10.32 8.16
N ASP A 85 -9.91 -9.21 7.54
CA ASP A 85 -9.11 -8.17 8.19
C ASP A 85 -9.63 -6.77 7.89
N ASP A 86 -9.33 -5.82 8.77
CA ASP A 86 -9.72 -4.42 8.61
C ASP A 86 -8.74 -3.62 7.74
N ALA A 87 -7.61 -4.24 7.35
CA ALA A 87 -6.66 -3.61 6.43
C ALA A 87 -7.24 -3.54 5.03
N LYS A 88 -7.03 -2.44 4.35
CA LYS A 88 -7.46 -2.25 2.96
C LYS A 88 -6.66 -1.20 2.23
N ILE A 89 -6.63 -1.30 0.91
CA ILE A 89 -6.27 -0.20 0.02
C ILE A 89 -7.57 0.43 -0.46
N LEU A 90 -7.71 1.73 -0.24
CA LEU A 90 -8.96 2.47 -0.41
C LEU A 90 -9.32 2.60 -1.89
N ASP A 91 -10.62 2.60 -2.18
CA ASP A 91 -11.14 3.02 -3.48
C ASP A 91 -11.16 4.55 -3.62
N ILE A 92 -11.33 5.04 -4.84
CA ILE A 92 -11.34 6.49 -5.14
C ILE A 92 -12.39 7.24 -4.31
N LYS A 93 -13.54 6.63 -4.04
CA LYS A 93 -14.61 7.27 -3.26
C LYS A 93 -14.19 7.42 -1.81
N GLU A 94 -13.65 6.38 -1.20
CA GLU A 94 -13.14 6.40 0.18
C GLU A 94 -11.97 7.38 0.34
N ILE A 95 -11.06 7.44 -0.65
CA ILE A 95 -9.97 8.43 -0.67
C ILE A 95 -10.50 9.85 -0.65
N LEU A 96 -11.52 10.14 -1.47
CA LEU A 96 -12.15 11.46 -1.49
C LEU A 96 -12.89 11.78 -0.20
N GLU A 97 -13.53 10.79 0.43
CA GLU A 97 -14.13 10.95 1.76
C GLU A 97 -13.08 11.29 2.82
N CYS A 98 -11.95 10.56 2.85
CA CYS A 98 -10.82 10.88 3.72
C CYS A 98 -10.26 12.29 3.45
N TYR A 99 -10.13 12.66 2.17
CA TYR A 99 -9.63 13.96 1.73
C TYR A 99 -10.49 15.14 2.20
N GLU A 100 -11.80 14.92 2.37
CA GLU A 100 -12.76 15.91 2.88
C GLU A 100 -12.80 15.94 4.42
N ILE A 101 -12.68 14.77 5.08
CA ILE A 101 -12.86 14.63 6.53
C ILE A 101 -11.61 15.05 7.30
N PHE A 102 -10.41 14.62 6.83
CA PHE A 102 -9.16 14.89 7.54
C PHE A 102 -8.53 16.20 7.06
N ASP A 103 -8.13 17.05 8.03
CA ASP A 103 -7.44 18.31 7.74
C ASP A 103 -5.92 18.09 7.52
N TYR A 104 -5.61 17.18 6.60
CA TYR A 104 -4.24 16.90 6.17
C TYR A 104 -3.77 17.85 5.06
N PRO A 105 -2.45 18.02 4.87
CA PRO A 105 -1.93 18.77 3.74
C PRO A 105 -2.50 18.24 2.42
N LYS A 106 -3.01 19.11 1.55
CA LYS A 106 -3.75 18.71 0.35
C LYS A 106 -2.96 17.91 -0.69
N HIS A 107 -1.64 17.87 -0.58
CA HIS A 107 -0.78 16.99 -1.37
C HIS A 107 -0.58 15.59 -0.75
N MET A 108 -1.13 15.34 0.43
CA MET A 108 -1.11 14.04 1.10
C MET A 108 -2.48 13.39 0.95
N ILE A 109 -2.58 12.32 0.16
CA ILE A 109 -3.82 11.55 0.02
C ILE A 109 -3.72 10.22 0.76
N ILE A 110 -4.73 9.89 1.55
CA ILE A 110 -4.80 8.60 2.24
C ILE A 110 -5.21 7.53 1.22
N ILE A 111 -4.42 6.49 1.09
CA ILE A 111 -4.63 5.41 0.12
C ILE A 111 -4.88 4.05 0.74
N ALA A 112 -4.55 3.85 2.00
CA ALA A 112 -4.73 2.57 2.68
C ALA A 112 -4.86 2.75 4.19
N THR A 113 -5.35 1.71 4.86
CA THR A 113 -5.36 1.56 6.32
C THR A 113 -4.69 0.26 6.70
N SER A 114 -3.89 0.27 7.78
CA SER A 114 -3.23 -0.93 8.28
C SER A 114 -4.11 -1.73 9.23
N LEU A 115 -3.77 -3.03 9.38
CA LEU A 115 -4.51 -3.95 10.23
C LEU A 115 -4.29 -3.69 11.73
N SER A 116 -3.02 -3.59 12.15
CA SER A 116 -2.66 -3.70 13.56
C SER A 116 -2.83 -2.41 14.35
N SER A 117 -2.74 -1.26 13.70
CA SER A 117 -2.72 0.04 14.35
C SER A 117 -3.74 1.04 13.82
N GLN A 118 -4.53 0.66 12.82
CA GLN A 118 -5.45 1.57 12.13
C GLN A 118 -4.74 2.82 11.59
N LEU A 119 -3.43 2.72 11.33
CA LEU A 119 -2.68 3.79 10.72
C LEU A 119 -3.19 4.08 9.32
N HIS A 120 -3.20 5.35 8.97
CA HIS A 120 -3.41 5.78 7.61
C HIS A 120 -2.11 5.74 6.82
N ILE A 121 -2.14 5.17 5.63
CA ILE A 121 -1.04 5.19 4.68
C ILE A 121 -1.35 6.23 3.62
N ALA A 122 -0.41 7.12 3.36
CA ALA A 122 -0.58 8.25 2.45
C ALA A 122 0.46 8.27 1.33
N ILE A 123 0.07 8.81 0.18
CA ILE A 123 1.00 9.22 -0.89
C ILE A 123 1.20 10.73 -0.82
N ASN A 124 2.47 11.16 -0.87
CA ASN A 124 2.85 12.55 -1.09
C ASN A 124 2.89 12.83 -2.60
N LEU A 125 1.94 13.62 -3.09
CA LEU A 125 1.79 13.96 -4.51
C LEU A 125 2.76 15.05 -5.02
N LEU A 126 3.58 15.63 -4.14
CA LEU A 126 4.65 16.58 -4.52
C LEU A 126 5.99 15.88 -4.79
N SER A 127 6.13 14.63 -4.37
CA SER A 127 7.33 13.84 -4.67
C SER A 127 7.38 13.48 -6.15
N SER A 128 8.59 13.40 -6.72
CA SER A 128 8.78 12.94 -8.09
C SER A 128 8.39 11.46 -8.22
N GLU A 129 8.01 11.04 -9.42
CA GLU A 129 7.83 9.63 -9.75
C GLU A 129 9.14 8.88 -9.43
N ASN A 130 9.07 7.80 -8.70
CA ASN A 130 10.18 6.97 -8.16
C ASN A 130 10.85 7.47 -6.88
N ASP A 131 10.37 8.56 -6.26
CA ASP A 131 10.82 8.92 -4.92
C ASP A 131 10.04 8.15 -3.84
N ASN A 132 10.66 8.04 -2.67
CA ASN A 132 10.06 7.50 -1.46
C ASN A 132 8.85 8.37 -1.04
N ASN A 133 7.72 8.17 -1.71
CA ASN A 133 6.53 9.02 -1.60
C ASN A 133 5.45 8.45 -0.66
N ILE A 134 5.71 7.30 -0.01
CA ILE A 134 4.78 6.67 0.91
C ILE A 134 5.09 7.06 2.35
N TYR A 135 4.03 7.43 3.06
CA TYR A 135 4.06 7.88 4.45
C TYR A 135 3.00 7.16 5.27
N VAL A 136 3.20 7.10 6.56
CA VAL A 136 2.20 6.66 7.53
C VAL A 136 1.89 7.81 8.49
N VAL A 137 0.63 7.86 8.95
CA VAL A 137 0.16 8.82 9.94
C VAL A 137 -0.81 8.12 10.89
N ASP A 138 -0.67 8.41 12.19
CA ASP A 138 -1.67 8.01 13.18
C ASP A 138 -2.77 9.09 13.21
N PRO A 139 -4.02 8.75 12.83
CA PRO A 139 -5.10 9.75 12.78
C PRO A 139 -5.54 10.27 14.15
N ILE A 140 -5.06 9.67 15.23
CA ILE A 140 -5.45 10.00 16.62
C ILE A 140 -4.33 10.75 17.33
N ALA A 141 -3.07 10.44 17.05
CA ALA A 141 -1.95 10.88 17.85
C ALA A 141 -1.44 12.28 17.51
N ASP A 142 -1.26 12.59 16.23
CA ASP A 142 -0.77 13.88 15.72
C ASP A 142 -0.65 13.90 14.20
N ASP A 143 -0.51 15.08 13.59
CA ASP A 143 -0.39 15.30 12.15
C ASP A 143 1.00 14.92 11.57
N TYR A 144 1.71 13.97 12.16
CA TYR A 144 3.04 13.57 11.73
C TYR A 144 2.99 12.50 10.65
N PHE A 145 3.34 12.90 9.43
CA PHE A 145 3.57 11.96 8.34
C PHE A 145 5.01 11.43 8.40
N ILE A 146 5.15 10.14 8.69
CA ILE A 146 6.44 9.45 8.79
C ILE A 146 6.70 8.73 7.48
N SER A 147 7.78 9.10 6.76
CA SER A 147 8.18 8.37 5.55
C SER A 147 8.59 6.95 5.87
N ILE A 148 8.03 5.98 5.15
CA ILE A 148 8.47 4.58 5.23
C ILE A 148 9.52 4.23 4.17
N LYS A 149 10.04 5.25 3.47
CA LYS A 149 11.12 5.15 2.47
C LYS A 149 10.80 4.11 1.38
N SER A 150 9.62 4.22 0.82
CA SER A 150 9.10 3.30 -0.19
C SER A 150 8.36 4.10 -1.27
N ASP A 151 8.43 3.67 -2.51
CA ASP A 151 7.48 4.04 -3.56
C ASP A 151 6.20 3.19 -3.45
N PHE A 152 5.22 3.46 -4.30
CA PHE A 152 3.96 2.73 -4.23
C PHE A 152 4.12 1.25 -4.63
N THR A 153 4.95 0.94 -5.61
CA THR A 153 5.17 -0.44 -6.06
C THR A 153 5.79 -1.29 -4.95
N GLU A 154 6.81 -0.78 -4.29
CA GLU A 154 7.47 -1.45 -3.17
C GLU A 154 6.53 -1.57 -1.97
N PHE A 155 5.79 -0.50 -1.65
CA PHE A 155 4.74 -0.53 -0.63
C PHE A 155 3.71 -1.64 -0.91
N LEU A 156 3.15 -1.66 -2.13
CA LEU A 156 2.14 -2.64 -2.52
C LEU A 156 2.65 -4.07 -2.33
N ASN A 157 3.86 -4.36 -2.84
CA ASN A 157 4.47 -5.68 -2.72
C ASN A 157 4.63 -6.12 -1.26
N ARG A 158 5.17 -5.25 -0.41
CA ARG A 158 5.39 -5.55 1.01
C ARG A 158 4.08 -5.65 1.79
N PHE A 159 3.16 -4.71 1.56
CA PHE A 159 1.88 -4.66 2.25
C PHE A 159 1.02 -5.89 1.97
N LEU A 160 0.98 -6.36 0.72
CA LEU A 160 0.32 -7.61 0.36
C LEU A 160 1.02 -8.84 0.95
N SER A 161 2.36 -8.86 0.94
CA SER A 161 3.15 -9.99 1.47
C SER A 161 3.00 -10.18 2.98
N CYS A 162 2.72 -9.10 3.72
CA CYS A 162 2.49 -9.15 5.17
C CYS A 162 1.02 -8.96 5.56
N TYR A 163 0.10 -9.15 4.62
CA TYR A 163 -1.34 -9.13 4.85
C TYR A 163 -1.85 -7.89 5.57
N GLY A 164 -1.41 -6.72 5.10
CA GLY A 164 -1.84 -5.43 5.64
C GLY A 164 -1.22 -5.06 7.00
N SER A 165 -0.26 -5.84 7.50
CA SER A 165 0.44 -5.53 8.75
C SER A 165 1.45 -4.39 8.58
N ASP A 166 1.85 -3.78 9.70
CA ASP A 166 2.77 -2.64 9.77
C ASP A 166 4.23 -3.08 9.57
N TYR A 167 4.58 -3.56 8.37
CA TYR A 167 5.90 -4.10 8.04
C TYR A 167 7.03 -3.08 8.24
N TRP A 168 6.74 -1.79 8.12
CA TRP A 168 7.72 -0.72 8.34
C TRP A 168 8.24 -0.65 9.77
N ASN A 169 7.58 -1.33 10.70
CA ASN A 169 8.03 -1.47 12.08
C ASN A 169 8.98 -2.65 12.30
N TRP A 170 9.12 -3.58 11.34
CA TRP A 170 9.88 -4.83 11.55
C TRP A 170 11.39 -4.65 11.53
N GLY A 171 11.90 -3.63 10.84
CA GLY A 171 13.33 -3.35 10.72
C GLY A 171 13.83 -2.27 11.69
N LEU A 172 12.99 -1.77 12.59
CA LEU A 172 13.44 -0.82 13.59
C LEU A 172 14.30 -1.56 14.61
N ASP A 173 15.59 -1.23 14.64
CA ASP A 173 16.48 -1.66 15.71
C ASP A 173 15.87 -1.20 17.05
N THR A 174 15.69 -2.16 17.95
CA THR A 174 15.13 -1.85 19.29
C THR A 174 15.99 -0.87 20.06
N SER A 175 17.28 -0.77 19.74
CA SER A 175 18.20 0.23 20.29
C SER A 175 17.79 1.66 19.94
N ASP A 176 17.31 1.91 18.72
CA ASP A 176 16.87 3.24 18.30
C ASP A 176 15.55 3.68 18.98
N LYS A 177 14.72 2.72 19.36
CA LYS A 177 13.48 2.99 20.11
C LYS A 177 13.77 3.33 21.57
N VAL A 178 14.77 2.70 22.17
CA VAL A 178 15.15 2.93 23.58
C VAL A 178 15.81 4.28 23.76
N LEU A 179 16.66 4.70 22.82
CA LEU A 179 17.33 6.00 22.87
C LEU A 179 16.40 7.21 22.71
N LYS A 180 15.20 7.03 22.16
CA LYS A 180 14.19 8.09 22.03
C LYS A 180 13.24 8.21 23.22
N ILE A 181 13.27 7.26 24.14
CA ILE A 181 12.43 7.26 25.37
C ILE A 181 13.17 7.92 26.54
N GLU A 182 14.48 8.09 26.45
CA GLU A 182 15.32 8.65 27.54
C GLU A 182 15.63 10.16 27.38
N GLU A 183 15.13 10.82 26.32
CA GLU A 183 15.19 12.28 26.13
C GLU A 183 13.82 12.93 26.40
#